data_6dd61d868087456723a7f10845436594
#
_entry.id   6dd61d868087456723a7f10845436594
#
_cell.length_a   1.000
_cell.length_b   1.000
_cell.length_c   1.000
_cell.angle_alpha   90.00
_cell.angle_beta   90.00
_cell.angle_gamma   90.00
#
_symmetry.space_group_name_H-M   'P 1'
#
loop_
_entity.id
_entity.type
_entity.pdbx_description
1 polymer ?
#
loop_
_entity_poly.entity_id
_entity_poly.type
_entity_poly.pdbx_seq_one_letter_code
_entity_poly.pdbx_strand_id
1 'polypeptide(L)'
;MQKEQIYDMMNGFLVEGALSMPEGIVIEDEFTEGKECCLLYEGVYQAKQNLCERLGEDEDRDVEAILSGMERIARLLSLKMYEYGRQEARAVTKEPC
;
A
#
# COMPACT_ATOMS: atom_id res chain seq x y z
N MET A 1 4.62 16.23 -4.05
CA MET A 1 3.64 15.14 -4.11
C MET A 1 3.27 14.71 -2.70
N GLN A 2 2.00 14.48 -2.45
CA GLN A 2 1.54 14.05 -1.14
C GLN A 2 1.75 12.56 -0.95
N LYS A 3 1.97 12.16 0.32
CA LYS A 3 2.23 10.76 0.67
C LYS A 3 1.10 9.82 0.29
N GLU A 4 -0.15 10.30 0.36
CA GLU A 4 -1.32 9.50 -0.01
C GLU A 4 -1.30 9.16 -1.50
N GLN A 5 -0.85 10.10 -2.34
CA GLN A 5 -0.72 9.87 -3.77
C GLN A 5 0.35 8.82 -4.07
N ILE A 6 1.47 8.87 -3.35
CA ILE A 6 2.54 7.87 -3.50
C ILE A 6 2.01 6.49 -3.14
N TYR A 7 1.32 6.39 -2.00
CA TYR A 7 0.75 5.13 -1.55
C TYR A 7 -0.23 4.56 -2.57
N ASP A 8 -1.12 5.41 -3.10
CA ASP A 8 -2.11 4.98 -4.07
C ASP A 8 -1.45 4.50 -5.37
N MET A 9 -0.42 5.19 -5.84
CA MET A 9 0.33 4.78 -7.02
C MET A 9 1.03 3.43 -6.83
N MET A 10 1.58 3.18 -5.65
CA MET A 10 2.19 1.89 -5.32
C MET A 10 1.17 0.76 -5.37
N ASN A 11 -0.09 1.06 -5.10
CA ASN A 11 -1.19 0.09 -5.16
C ASN A 11 -1.82 0.00 -6.56
N GLY A 12 -1.26 0.66 -7.54
CA GLY A 12 -1.73 0.56 -8.93
C GLY A 12 -2.83 1.53 -9.32
N PHE A 13 -3.15 2.51 -8.46
CA PHE A 13 -4.17 3.50 -8.78
C PHE A 13 -3.57 4.66 -9.57
N LEU A 14 -4.33 5.16 -10.54
CA LEU A 14 -3.97 6.36 -11.27
C LEU A 14 -4.31 7.58 -10.40
N VAL A 15 -3.35 8.49 -10.28
CA VAL A 15 -3.51 9.69 -9.46
C VAL A 15 -3.31 10.92 -10.34
N GLU A 16 -4.32 11.79 -10.40
CA GLU A 16 -4.22 13.04 -11.13
C GLU A 16 -3.25 13.99 -10.44
N GLY A 17 -2.46 14.69 -11.24
CA GLY A 17 -1.50 15.65 -10.71
C GLY A 17 -0.26 15.03 -10.10
N ALA A 18 -0.06 13.72 -10.25
CA ALA A 18 1.07 13.00 -9.67
C ALA A 18 2.34 13.12 -10.49
N LEU A 19 2.46 14.16 -11.30
CA LEU A 19 3.57 14.30 -12.26
C LEU A 19 4.74 15.12 -11.73
N SER A 20 4.69 15.56 -10.47
CA SER A 20 5.70 16.44 -9.91
C SER A 20 6.74 15.74 -9.04
N MET A 21 7.03 14.47 -9.33
CA MET A 21 8.10 13.76 -8.62
C MET A 21 9.47 14.32 -9.02
N PRO A 22 10.40 14.41 -8.06
CA PRO A 22 11.77 14.77 -8.38
C PRO A 22 12.37 13.85 -9.45
N GLU A 23 13.24 14.39 -10.25
CA GLU A 23 13.92 13.64 -11.31
C GLU A 23 14.63 12.41 -10.73
N GLY A 24 14.46 11.28 -11.39
CA GLY A 24 15.09 10.04 -10.97
C GLY A 24 14.25 9.19 -10.02
N ILE A 25 13.12 9.71 -9.54
CA ILE A 25 12.23 8.95 -8.68
C ILE A 25 11.03 8.46 -9.50
N VAL A 26 10.89 7.16 -9.58
CA VAL A 26 9.78 6.51 -10.29
C VAL A 26 9.01 5.64 -9.29
N ILE A 27 7.71 5.89 -9.18
CA ILE A 27 6.85 5.10 -8.32
C ILE A 27 6.25 3.97 -9.16
N GLU A 28 6.52 2.74 -8.76
CA GLU A 28 6.04 1.56 -9.46
C GLU A 28 4.76 1.03 -8.80
N ASP A 29 3.91 0.44 -9.64
CA ASP A 29 2.79 -0.37 -9.15
C ASP A 29 3.36 -1.68 -8.59
N GLU A 30 3.26 -1.87 -7.29
CA GLU A 30 3.80 -3.05 -6.61
C GLU A 30 2.91 -4.29 -6.75
N PHE A 31 1.76 -4.15 -7.42
CA PHE A 31 0.82 -5.26 -7.66
C PHE A 31 0.82 -5.74 -9.10
N THR A 32 1.80 -5.34 -9.92
CA THR A 32 1.94 -5.90 -11.26
C THR A 32 2.30 -7.37 -11.20
N GLU A 33 1.89 -8.10 -12.24
CA GLU A 33 2.10 -9.54 -12.32
C GLU A 33 3.55 -9.92 -12.07
N GLY A 34 3.76 -10.91 -11.21
CA GLY A 34 5.08 -11.44 -10.87
C GLY A 34 5.76 -10.75 -9.70
N LYS A 35 5.28 -9.59 -9.27
CA LYS A 35 5.85 -8.92 -8.09
C LYS A 35 5.35 -9.59 -6.81
N GLU A 36 6.12 -9.45 -5.73
CA GLU A 36 5.83 -10.09 -4.45
C GLU A 36 4.46 -9.72 -3.91
N CYS A 37 4.09 -8.43 -3.96
CA CYS A 37 2.77 -8.01 -3.47
C CYS A 37 1.63 -8.65 -4.27
N CYS A 38 1.80 -8.80 -5.58
CA CYS A 38 0.82 -9.47 -6.41
C CYS A 38 0.67 -10.94 -5.99
N LEU A 39 1.78 -11.63 -5.81
CA LEU A 39 1.76 -13.05 -5.41
C LEU A 39 1.12 -13.24 -4.05
N LEU A 40 1.45 -12.39 -3.09
CA LEU A 40 0.86 -12.44 -1.76
C LEU A 40 -0.63 -12.14 -1.79
N TYR A 41 -1.04 -11.16 -2.59
CA TYR A 41 -2.45 -10.82 -2.75
C TYR A 41 -3.25 -11.97 -3.36
N GLU A 42 -2.68 -12.64 -4.36
CA GLU A 42 -3.32 -13.82 -4.96
C GLU A 42 -3.56 -14.91 -3.91
N GLY A 43 -2.58 -15.13 -3.03
CA GLY A 43 -2.72 -16.09 -1.93
C GLY A 43 -3.79 -15.70 -0.93
N VAL A 44 -3.85 -14.43 -0.58
CA VAL A 44 -4.90 -13.89 0.31
C VAL A 44 -6.28 -14.06 -0.30
N TYR A 45 -6.42 -13.74 -1.58
CA TYR A 45 -7.68 -13.87 -2.30
C TYR A 45 -8.15 -15.33 -2.36
N GLN A 46 -7.23 -16.25 -2.64
CA GLN A 46 -7.55 -17.68 -2.67
C GLN A 46 -7.98 -18.18 -1.29
N ALA A 47 -7.29 -17.75 -0.23
CA ALA A 47 -7.65 -18.13 1.13
C ALA A 47 -9.03 -17.59 1.51
N LYS A 48 -9.33 -16.36 1.11
CA LYS A 48 -10.64 -15.76 1.31
C LYS A 48 -11.74 -16.61 0.66
N GLN A 49 -11.54 -16.99 -0.61
CA GLN A 49 -12.51 -17.80 -1.32
C GLN A 49 -12.71 -19.15 -0.65
N ASN A 50 -11.64 -19.80 -0.24
CA ASN A 50 -11.70 -21.09 0.43
C ASN A 50 -12.48 -21.00 1.75
N LEU A 51 -12.24 -19.94 2.50
CA LEU A 51 -12.94 -19.73 3.77
C LEU A 51 -14.42 -19.46 3.56
N CYS A 52 -14.77 -18.59 2.62
CA CYS A 52 -16.16 -18.29 2.30
C CYS A 52 -16.91 -19.54 1.83
N GLU A 53 -16.25 -20.38 1.05
CA GLU A 53 -16.83 -21.65 0.62
C GLU A 53 -17.14 -22.56 1.80
N ARG A 54 -16.22 -22.66 2.76
CA ARG A 54 -16.45 -23.45 3.99
C ARG A 54 -17.58 -22.88 4.85
N LEU A 55 -17.76 -21.56 4.82
CA LEU A 55 -18.84 -20.88 5.57
C LEU A 55 -20.17 -20.93 4.82
N GLY A 56 -20.18 -21.33 3.54
CA GLY A 56 -21.38 -21.35 2.73
C GLY A 56 -21.87 -19.97 2.31
N GLU A 57 -20.98 -18.99 2.27
CA GLU A 57 -21.31 -17.61 1.95
C GLU A 57 -20.46 -17.14 0.76
N ASP A 58 -21.04 -16.34 -0.13
CA ASP A 58 -20.26 -15.70 -1.21
C ASP A 58 -19.36 -14.61 -0.65
N GLU A 59 -19.87 -13.88 0.33
CA GLU A 59 -19.12 -12.87 1.07
C GLU A 59 -19.45 -13.02 2.54
N ASP A 60 -18.44 -12.94 3.38
CA ASP A 60 -18.59 -13.00 4.82
C ASP A 60 -18.20 -11.66 5.43
N ARG A 61 -19.06 -11.12 6.28
CA ARG A 61 -18.86 -9.82 6.90
C ARG A 61 -17.58 -9.75 7.72
N ASP A 62 -17.27 -10.78 8.47
CA ASP A 62 -16.10 -10.79 9.33
C ASP A 62 -14.81 -10.95 8.51
N VAL A 63 -14.83 -11.76 7.46
CA VAL A 63 -13.71 -11.89 6.54
C VAL A 63 -13.42 -10.55 5.89
N GLU A 64 -14.45 -9.85 5.42
CA GLU A 64 -14.29 -8.53 4.82
C GLU A 64 -13.75 -7.52 5.83
N ALA A 65 -14.23 -7.56 7.07
CA ALA A 65 -13.75 -6.69 8.13
C ALA A 65 -12.27 -6.91 8.44
N ILE A 66 -11.83 -8.16 8.47
CA ILE A 66 -10.42 -8.50 8.69
C ILE A 66 -9.56 -7.93 7.57
N LEU A 67 -9.94 -8.19 6.32
CA LEU A 67 -9.15 -7.74 5.16
C LEU A 67 -9.09 -6.22 5.07
N SER A 68 -10.24 -5.55 5.18
CA SER A 68 -10.27 -4.09 5.09
C SER A 68 -9.57 -3.44 6.27
N GLY A 69 -9.68 -4.02 7.46
CA GLY A 69 -8.96 -3.54 8.64
C GLY A 69 -7.46 -3.64 8.48
N MET A 70 -6.96 -4.76 7.97
CA MET A 70 -5.53 -4.94 7.72
C MET A 70 -5.01 -4.00 6.65
N GLU A 71 -5.78 -3.77 5.58
CA GLU A 71 -5.42 -2.81 4.53
C GLU A 71 -5.32 -1.40 5.10
N ARG A 72 -6.26 -1.03 5.96
CA ARG A 72 -6.26 0.29 6.60
C ARG A 72 -5.06 0.46 7.53
N ILE A 73 -4.72 -0.57 8.30
CA ILE A 73 -3.54 -0.56 9.16
C ILE A 73 -2.28 -0.36 8.31
N ALA A 74 -2.15 -1.12 7.23
CA ALA A 74 -1.00 -1.01 6.34
C ALA A 74 -0.86 0.40 5.77
N ARG A 75 -1.97 1.01 5.36
CA ARG A 75 -1.98 2.39 4.85
C ARG A 75 -1.52 3.37 5.92
N LEU A 76 -2.08 3.29 7.12
CA LEU A 76 -1.73 4.21 8.21
C LEU A 76 -0.25 4.08 8.60
N LEU A 77 0.26 2.86 8.70
CA LEU A 77 1.67 2.63 9.02
C LEU A 77 2.59 3.16 7.92
N SER A 78 2.22 2.95 6.66
CA SER A 78 3.01 3.41 5.52
C SER A 78 3.10 4.94 5.48
N LEU A 79 1.97 5.61 5.71
CA LEU A 79 1.93 7.06 5.73
C LEU A 79 2.73 7.62 6.90
N LYS A 80 2.66 6.97 8.05
CA LYS A 80 3.41 7.37 9.23
C LYS A 80 4.92 7.18 9.01
N MET A 81 5.30 6.06 8.42
CA MET A 81 6.71 5.80 8.09
C MET A 81 7.28 6.85 7.13
N TYR A 82 6.48 7.26 6.15
CA TYR A 82 6.86 8.34 5.24
C TYR A 82 7.15 9.63 6.02
N GLU A 83 6.30 9.98 6.99
CA GLU A 83 6.50 11.17 7.81
C GLU A 83 7.80 11.10 8.59
N TYR A 84 8.11 9.97 9.22
CA TYR A 84 9.37 9.80 9.94
C TYR A 84 10.58 9.86 9.01
N GLY A 85 10.49 9.24 7.85
CA GLY A 85 11.55 9.32 6.86
C GLY A 85 11.82 10.74 6.40
N ARG A 86 10.77 11.52 6.23
CA ARG A 86 10.87 12.93 5.85
C ARG A 86 11.52 13.76 6.96
N GLN A 87 11.16 13.50 8.20
CA GLN A 87 11.78 14.16 9.36
C GLN A 87 13.26 13.82 9.47
N GLU A 88 13.61 12.55 9.28
CA GLU A 88 14.99 12.10 9.29
C GLU A 88 15.81 12.79 8.20
N ALA A 89 15.28 12.87 6.99
CA ALA A 89 15.95 13.53 5.88
C ALA A 89 16.20 15.01 6.16
N ARG A 90 15.23 15.69 6.77
CA ARG A 90 15.38 17.10 7.18
C ARG A 90 16.44 17.27 8.24
N ALA A 91 16.48 16.36 9.22
CA ALA A 91 17.47 16.42 10.29
C ALA A 91 18.89 16.26 9.75
N VAL A 92 19.07 15.31 8.83
CA VAL A 92 20.39 15.10 8.17
C VAL A 92 20.80 16.33 7.37
N THR A 93 19.85 16.96 6.66
CA THR A 93 20.14 18.15 5.85
C THR A 93 20.47 19.36 6.70
N LYS A 94 19.95 19.45 7.91
CA LYS A 94 20.15 20.58 8.82
C LYS A 94 21.42 20.47 9.66
N GLU A 95 21.98 19.30 9.80
CA GLU A 95 23.20 19.13 10.58
C GLU A 95 24.40 19.74 9.81
N PRO A 96 25.12 20.65 10.44
CA PRO A 96 26.35 21.15 9.83
C PRO A 96 27.40 20.05 9.81
N CYS A 97 27.92 19.80 8.65
CA CYS A 97 28.98 18.81 8.48
C CYS A 97 30.31 19.38 8.98
#